data_a2f2401f6fdfe14d5cb4524d6493c818
#
_entry.id   a2f2401f6fdfe14d5cb4524d6493c818
#
_cell.length_a   1.000
_cell.length_b   1.000
_cell.length_c   1.000
_cell.angle_alpha   90.00
_cell.angle_beta   90.00
_cell.angle_gamma   90.00
#
_symmetry.space_group_name_H-M   'P 1'
#
loop_
_entity.id
_entity.type
_entity.pdbx_description
1 polymer ?
#
loop_
_entity_poly.entity_id
_entity_poly.type
_entity_poly.pdbx_seq_one_letter_code
_entity_poly.pdbx_strand_id
1 'polypeptide(L)'
;MRRVGNTAIAAVTAVALCSGAFLLVGGSETGAPPQPSAAQAGTGQAREAPGAPALPPSPPDRVRIPAIGVDAPLTGLGLTPAGSLDVPPAEEKNLAGWYEAGTTPGETGTAIVAGHVDNAQGPAVFYRLGALEKGAAIEVDRRDGGVAVFTVDAVEVYAATDFPDDKVYGAADRPELRVITCGGGWSRGTGYQGNVVVFAHLTGSR
;
A
#
# COMPACT_ATOMS: atom_id res chain seq x y z
N MET A 1 -14.87 -22.29 -5.43
CA MET A 1 -14.08 -21.41 -6.31
C MET A 1 -12.64 -21.41 -5.78
N ARG A 2 -11.67 -21.83 -6.58
CA ARG A 2 -10.24 -21.75 -6.18
C ARG A 2 -9.86 -20.27 -6.18
N ARG A 3 -9.49 -19.71 -5.03
CA ARG A 3 -8.89 -18.37 -4.95
C ARG A 3 -7.55 -18.43 -5.67
N VAL A 4 -7.37 -17.55 -6.65
CA VAL A 4 -6.07 -17.34 -7.29
C VAL A 4 -5.23 -16.60 -6.27
N GLY A 5 -4.20 -17.23 -5.74
CA GLY A 5 -3.26 -16.56 -4.84
C GLY A 5 -2.59 -15.38 -5.54
N ASN A 6 -1.98 -14.49 -4.76
CA ASN A 6 -1.27 -13.28 -5.24
C ASN A 6 -0.20 -13.54 -6.33
N THR A 7 0.14 -14.79 -6.57
CA THR A 7 1.01 -15.24 -7.67
C THR A 7 0.47 -14.93 -9.08
N ALA A 8 -0.81 -14.50 -9.21
CA ALA A 8 -1.34 -14.07 -10.49
C ALA A 8 -0.99 -12.60 -10.86
N ILE A 9 -0.39 -11.86 -9.93
CA ILE A 9 0.19 -10.55 -10.22
C ILE A 9 1.58 -10.80 -10.82
N ALA A 10 1.59 -11.34 -12.05
CA ALA A 10 2.82 -11.58 -12.78
C ALA A 10 3.36 -10.26 -13.31
N ALA A 11 4.59 -9.97 -12.92
CA ALA A 11 5.58 -9.08 -13.55
C ALA A 11 5.08 -8.30 -14.79
N VAL A 12 4.36 -7.23 -14.60
CA VAL A 12 4.32 -6.14 -15.58
C VAL A 12 4.35 -4.83 -14.81
N THR A 13 5.52 -4.23 -14.80
CA THR A 13 5.86 -2.84 -14.55
C THR A 13 4.71 -1.96 -14.04
N ALA A 14 4.80 -1.56 -12.79
CA ALA A 14 3.97 -0.55 -12.11
C ALA A 14 4.10 0.87 -12.75
N VAL A 15 4.01 0.98 -14.06
CA VAL A 15 4.19 2.25 -14.81
C VAL A 15 2.89 3.04 -14.94
N ALA A 16 1.73 2.46 -14.67
CA ALA A 16 0.43 3.09 -14.95
C ALA A 16 -0.10 4.03 -13.85
N LEU A 17 0.59 4.15 -12.70
CA LEU A 17 0.03 4.81 -11.51
C LEU A 17 0.19 6.35 -11.47
N CYS A 18 0.91 6.98 -12.40
CA CYS A 18 1.36 8.35 -12.20
C CYS A 18 1.10 9.29 -13.37
N SER A 19 -0.15 9.52 -13.74
CA SER A 19 -0.53 10.63 -14.61
C SER A 19 -1.05 11.82 -13.78
N GLY A 20 -0.23 12.32 -12.83
CA GLY A 20 -0.46 13.57 -12.13
C GLY A 20 0.12 14.75 -12.90
N ALA A 21 -0.67 15.49 -13.64
CA ALA A 21 -0.26 16.75 -14.24
C ALA A 21 -0.23 17.85 -13.16
N PHE A 22 0.97 18.19 -12.66
CA PHE A 22 1.17 19.32 -11.76
C PHE A 22 1.11 20.62 -12.55
N LEU A 23 0.00 21.36 -12.47
CA LEU A 23 -0.05 22.75 -12.88
C LEU A 23 0.35 23.62 -11.69
N LEU A 24 1.49 24.30 -11.81
CA LEU A 24 1.97 25.30 -10.86
C LEU A 24 1.01 26.50 -10.85
N VAL A 25 0.13 26.58 -9.88
CA VAL A 25 -0.54 27.80 -9.45
C VAL A 25 -0.14 28.07 -8.01
N GLY A 26 0.37 29.27 -7.78
CA GLY A 26 1.14 29.67 -6.63
C GLY A 26 0.53 29.45 -5.25
N GLY A 27 1.41 29.19 -4.29
CA GLY A 27 1.25 29.53 -2.89
C GLY A 27 0.58 28.48 -2.02
N SER A 28 1.30 27.43 -1.70
CA SER A 28 1.33 26.74 -0.39
C SER A 28 2.45 25.72 -0.45
N GLU A 29 3.24 25.56 0.59
CA GLU A 29 4.37 24.63 0.66
C GLU A 29 3.90 23.18 0.48
N THR A 30 3.68 22.76 -0.75
CA THR A 30 3.59 21.35 -1.11
C THR A 30 5.02 20.88 -1.39
N GLY A 31 5.76 20.62 -0.32
CA GLY A 31 7.02 19.88 -0.41
C GLY A 31 6.78 18.56 -1.12
N ALA A 32 7.84 17.96 -1.71
CA ALA A 32 7.73 16.61 -2.28
C ALA A 32 7.22 15.62 -1.21
N PRO A 33 6.53 14.53 -1.60
CA PRO A 33 6.09 13.50 -0.67
C PRO A 33 7.28 13.00 0.16
N PRO A 34 7.11 12.80 1.49
CA PRO A 34 8.15 12.25 2.33
C PRO A 34 8.70 10.93 1.76
N GLN A 35 10.03 10.78 1.81
CA GLN A 35 10.66 9.52 1.42
C GLN A 35 11.17 8.80 2.68
N PRO A 36 11.07 7.46 2.76
CA PRO A 36 11.57 6.72 3.90
C PRO A 36 13.09 6.85 4.01
N SER A 37 13.60 6.89 5.24
CA SER A 37 15.03 6.84 5.51
C SER A 37 15.56 5.40 5.41
N ALA A 38 16.88 5.25 5.30
CA ALA A 38 17.52 3.92 5.32
C ALA A 38 17.23 3.12 6.60
N ALA A 39 16.96 3.79 7.73
CA ALA A 39 16.61 3.13 8.99
C ALA A 39 15.25 2.42 8.93
N GLN A 40 14.36 2.83 8.02
CA GLN A 40 13.04 2.24 7.81
C GLN A 40 13.06 1.01 6.91
N ALA A 41 14.15 0.77 6.18
CA ALA A 41 14.30 -0.41 5.33
C ALA A 41 14.32 -1.72 6.16
N GLY A 42 13.83 -2.80 5.58
CA GLY A 42 13.79 -4.12 6.21
C GLY A 42 15.19 -4.69 6.43
N THR A 43 15.46 -5.16 7.65
CA THR A 43 16.72 -5.81 8.03
C THR A 43 16.63 -7.35 8.01
N GLY A 44 15.52 -7.90 7.52
CA GLY A 44 15.25 -9.35 7.58
C GLY A 44 14.67 -9.84 8.92
N GLN A 45 14.82 -9.08 10.00
CA GLN A 45 14.35 -9.46 11.36
C GLN A 45 12.82 -9.37 11.54
N ALA A 46 12.10 -8.68 10.64
CA ALA A 46 10.65 -8.54 10.72
C ALA A 46 9.89 -9.89 10.61
N ARG A 47 10.51 -10.90 9.99
CA ARG A 47 9.94 -12.25 9.92
C ARG A 47 9.98 -13.00 11.25
N GLU A 48 10.81 -12.57 12.19
CA GLU A 48 10.97 -13.20 13.51
C GLU A 48 10.02 -12.62 14.57
N ALA A 49 9.37 -11.47 14.30
CA ALA A 49 8.42 -10.88 15.23
C ALA A 49 7.17 -11.78 15.36
N PRO A 50 6.73 -12.08 16.61
CA PRO A 50 5.51 -12.88 16.82
C PRO A 50 4.30 -12.19 16.18
N GLY A 51 3.61 -12.89 15.28
CA GLY A 51 2.35 -12.45 14.72
C GLY A 51 1.16 -12.93 15.53
N ALA A 52 0.01 -12.28 15.36
CA ALA A 52 -1.25 -12.78 15.86
C ALA A 52 -1.78 -13.94 14.99
N PRO A 53 -2.65 -14.81 15.53
CA PRO A 53 -3.34 -15.82 14.74
C PRO A 53 -4.10 -15.20 13.57
N ALA A 54 -4.13 -15.94 12.45
CA ALA A 54 -4.88 -15.51 11.27
C ALA A 54 -6.38 -15.39 11.57
N LEU A 55 -6.99 -14.41 10.93
CA LEU A 55 -8.45 -14.18 10.99
C LEU A 55 -9.15 -14.93 9.84
N PRO A 56 -10.43 -15.25 9.99
CA PRO A 56 -11.24 -15.74 8.87
C PRO A 56 -11.25 -14.73 7.70
N PRO A 57 -11.47 -15.16 6.46
CA PRO A 57 -11.61 -14.24 5.34
C PRO A 57 -12.76 -13.25 5.53
N SER A 58 -12.46 -11.93 5.37
CA SER A 58 -13.48 -10.88 5.37
C SER A 58 -13.01 -9.68 4.56
N PRO A 59 -13.79 -9.18 3.59
CA PRO A 59 -13.45 -7.98 2.83
C PRO A 59 -13.23 -6.78 3.77
N PRO A 60 -12.28 -5.89 3.46
CA PRO A 60 -12.08 -4.66 4.21
C PRO A 60 -13.04 -3.56 3.75
N ASP A 61 -13.35 -2.63 4.65
CA ASP A 61 -14.15 -1.45 4.36
C ASP A 61 -13.36 -0.14 4.53
N ARG A 62 -12.35 -0.12 5.42
CA ARG A 62 -11.60 1.11 5.76
C ARG A 62 -10.19 0.79 6.21
N VAL A 63 -9.25 1.68 5.89
CA VAL A 63 -7.88 1.66 6.42
C VAL A 63 -7.61 2.90 7.26
N ARG A 64 -7.00 2.72 8.43
CA ARG A 64 -6.53 3.80 9.31
C ARG A 64 -5.05 3.63 9.62
N ILE A 65 -4.29 4.73 9.51
CA ILE A 65 -2.87 4.81 9.88
C ILE A 65 -2.69 6.09 10.69
N PRO A 66 -2.95 6.05 12.01
CA PRO A 66 -3.00 7.25 12.86
C PRO A 66 -1.71 8.07 12.82
N ALA A 67 -0.55 7.42 12.78
CA ALA A 67 0.76 8.08 12.78
C ALA A 67 0.97 9.08 11.63
N ILE A 68 0.27 8.90 10.51
CA ILE A 68 0.34 9.78 9.34
C ILE A 68 -1.02 10.41 8.98
N GLY A 69 -2.03 10.25 9.84
CA GLY A 69 -3.36 10.86 9.69
C GLY A 69 -4.22 10.25 8.57
N VAL A 70 -3.97 9.00 8.18
CA VAL A 70 -4.81 8.30 7.20
C VAL A 70 -6.04 7.73 7.89
N ASP A 71 -7.20 8.03 7.32
CA ASP A 71 -8.51 7.45 7.64
C ASP A 71 -9.35 7.44 6.35
N ALA A 72 -9.34 6.33 5.62
CA ALA A 72 -9.88 6.25 4.26
C ALA A 72 -10.74 5.00 4.02
N PRO A 73 -11.85 5.11 3.31
CA PRO A 73 -12.58 3.96 2.82
C PRO A 73 -11.73 3.15 1.85
N LEU A 74 -12.04 1.86 1.71
CA LEU A 74 -11.42 0.94 0.78
C LEU A 74 -12.43 0.49 -0.28
N THR A 75 -12.01 0.54 -1.55
CA THR A 75 -12.73 -0.06 -2.67
C THR A 75 -12.01 -1.32 -3.17
N GLY A 76 -12.73 -2.22 -3.82
CA GLY A 76 -12.10 -3.36 -4.51
C GLY A 76 -11.32 -2.90 -5.73
N LEU A 77 -10.11 -3.43 -5.92
CA LEU A 77 -9.28 -3.25 -7.11
C LEU A 77 -9.10 -4.57 -7.83
N GLY A 78 -9.25 -4.54 -9.15
CA GLY A 78 -8.91 -5.64 -10.04
C GLY A 78 -7.49 -5.54 -10.60
N LEU A 79 -7.26 -6.28 -11.68
CA LEU A 79 -6.07 -6.12 -12.52
C LEU A 79 -6.47 -5.45 -13.84
N THR A 80 -5.61 -4.59 -14.33
CA THR A 80 -5.71 -4.02 -15.68
C THR A 80 -5.54 -5.13 -16.74
N PRO A 81 -5.92 -4.91 -18.00
CA PRO A 81 -5.67 -5.87 -19.09
C PRO A 81 -4.18 -6.24 -19.26
N ALA A 82 -3.26 -5.38 -18.79
CA ALA A 82 -1.83 -5.64 -18.79
C ALA A 82 -1.35 -6.48 -17.59
N GLY A 83 -2.23 -6.84 -16.65
CA GLY A 83 -1.90 -7.63 -15.46
C GLY A 83 -1.38 -6.81 -14.27
N SER A 84 -1.32 -5.48 -14.37
CA SER A 84 -0.95 -4.60 -13.26
C SER A 84 -2.13 -4.39 -12.32
N LEU A 85 -1.86 -4.14 -11.04
CA LEU A 85 -2.90 -3.74 -10.08
C LEU A 85 -3.55 -2.43 -10.55
N ASP A 86 -4.87 -2.39 -10.55
CA ASP A 86 -5.63 -1.17 -10.82
C ASP A 86 -5.51 -0.17 -9.68
N VAL A 87 -6.02 1.04 -9.85
CA VAL A 87 -5.92 2.13 -8.86
C VAL A 87 -7.28 2.75 -8.61
N PRO A 88 -7.50 3.37 -7.44
CA PRO A 88 -8.70 4.15 -7.20
C PRO A 88 -8.83 5.30 -8.20
N PRO A 89 -10.06 5.83 -8.46
CA PRO A 89 -10.25 7.03 -9.28
C PRO A 89 -9.40 8.19 -8.78
N ALA A 90 -8.70 8.87 -9.71
CA ALA A 90 -7.72 9.90 -9.37
C ALA A 90 -8.32 11.14 -8.67
N GLU A 91 -9.59 11.43 -8.90
CA GLU A 91 -10.35 12.50 -8.28
C GLU A 91 -10.72 12.24 -6.82
N GLU A 92 -10.70 11.00 -6.38
CA GLU A 92 -11.05 10.57 -5.02
C GLU A 92 -9.85 10.63 -4.10
N LYS A 93 -9.51 11.84 -3.60
CA LYS A 93 -8.30 12.08 -2.79
C LYS A 93 -8.16 11.17 -1.58
N ASN A 94 -9.25 10.84 -0.91
CA ASN A 94 -9.27 10.05 0.33
C ASN A 94 -9.85 8.66 0.10
N LEU A 95 -9.55 8.04 -1.03
CA LEU A 95 -9.93 6.66 -1.33
C LEU A 95 -8.67 5.81 -1.51
N ALA A 96 -8.62 4.69 -0.80
CA ALA A 96 -7.67 3.62 -1.06
C ALA A 96 -8.40 2.41 -1.67
N GLY A 97 -7.64 1.48 -2.21
CA GLY A 97 -8.21 0.24 -2.73
C GLY A 97 -7.45 -0.97 -2.23
N TRP A 98 -8.08 -2.13 -2.25
CA TRP A 98 -7.46 -3.40 -1.93
C TRP A 98 -7.65 -4.38 -3.08
N TYR A 99 -6.68 -5.25 -3.31
CA TYR A 99 -6.77 -6.27 -4.36
C TYR A 99 -7.80 -7.34 -3.99
N GLU A 100 -9.01 -7.25 -4.57
CA GLU A 100 -10.17 -8.02 -4.13
C GLU A 100 -10.13 -9.52 -4.51
N ALA A 101 -9.33 -9.88 -5.53
CA ALA A 101 -9.13 -11.27 -5.90
C ALA A 101 -8.07 -11.99 -5.04
N GLY A 102 -7.35 -11.25 -4.20
CA GLY A 102 -6.29 -11.77 -3.33
C GLY A 102 -6.74 -12.07 -1.90
N THR A 103 -5.75 -12.10 -1.01
CA THR A 103 -5.91 -12.34 0.42
C THR A 103 -6.62 -11.17 1.09
N THR A 104 -7.60 -11.44 1.97
CA THR A 104 -8.24 -10.40 2.78
C THR A 104 -7.35 -9.98 3.95
N PRO A 105 -7.36 -8.70 4.38
CA PRO A 105 -6.55 -8.24 5.51
C PRO A 105 -6.84 -9.02 6.80
N GLY A 106 -5.79 -9.65 7.33
CA GLY A 106 -5.86 -10.54 8.51
C GLY A 106 -5.91 -12.04 8.19
N GLU A 107 -6.25 -12.44 6.97
CA GLU A 107 -6.15 -13.82 6.50
C GLU A 107 -4.68 -14.21 6.26
N THR A 108 -4.33 -15.50 6.40
CA THR A 108 -3.00 -16.00 6.04
C THR A 108 -2.68 -15.68 4.58
N GLY A 109 -1.54 -15.07 4.34
CA GLY A 109 -1.07 -14.63 3.04
C GLY A 109 -0.81 -13.12 3.03
N THR A 110 -0.59 -12.56 1.84
CA THR A 110 -0.27 -11.14 1.63
C THR A 110 -1.50 -10.39 1.12
N ALA A 111 -2.08 -9.54 1.96
CA ALA A 111 -3.10 -8.58 1.55
C ALA A 111 -2.43 -7.34 0.94
N ILE A 112 -3.03 -6.78 -0.13
CA ILE A 112 -2.47 -5.64 -0.85
C ILE A 112 -3.46 -4.49 -0.86
N VAL A 113 -2.98 -3.32 -0.41
CA VAL A 113 -3.69 -2.03 -0.43
C VAL A 113 -2.88 -1.04 -1.25
N ALA A 114 -3.54 -0.31 -2.13
CA ALA A 114 -2.91 0.72 -2.96
C ALA A 114 -3.72 2.01 -2.95
N GLY A 115 -3.04 3.14 -3.19
CA GLY A 115 -3.70 4.44 -3.28
C GLY A 115 -2.76 5.52 -3.79
N HIS A 116 -3.34 6.65 -4.17
CA HIS A 116 -2.58 7.75 -4.74
C HIS A 116 -1.70 8.46 -3.70
N VAL A 117 -0.52 8.90 -4.13
CA VAL A 117 0.33 9.81 -3.37
C VAL A 117 -0.19 11.24 -3.46
N ASP A 118 -0.57 11.68 -4.66
CA ASP A 118 -1.16 12.98 -4.96
C ASP A 118 -2.04 12.91 -6.21
N ASN A 119 -2.69 14.00 -6.53
CA ASN A 119 -3.44 14.21 -7.77
C ASN A 119 -3.39 15.71 -8.17
N ALA A 120 -4.13 16.09 -9.20
CA ALA A 120 -4.19 17.49 -9.67
C ALA A 120 -4.65 18.51 -8.61
N GLN A 121 -5.25 18.06 -7.51
CA GLN A 121 -5.75 18.89 -6.40
C GLN A 121 -4.78 18.90 -5.19
N GLY A 122 -3.65 18.21 -5.26
CA GLY A 122 -2.63 18.14 -4.20
C GLY A 122 -2.51 16.76 -3.55
N PRO A 123 -2.03 16.69 -2.29
CA PRO A 123 -1.83 15.45 -1.56
C PRO A 123 -3.06 14.55 -1.53
N ALA A 124 -2.87 13.24 -1.76
CA ALA A 124 -3.90 12.22 -1.68
C ALA A 124 -3.69 11.28 -0.47
N VAL A 125 -4.45 10.18 -0.42
CA VAL A 125 -4.58 9.29 0.74
C VAL A 125 -3.25 8.83 1.30
N PHE A 126 -2.26 8.51 0.45
CA PHE A 126 -0.96 7.99 0.88
C PHE A 126 0.21 8.96 0.66
N TYR A 127 -0.07 10.28 0.59
CA TYR A 127 0.97 11.30 0.45
C TYR A 127 2.08 11.17 1.50
N ARG A 128 1.72 10.88 2.75
CA ARG A 128 2.65 10.79 3.88
C ARG A 128 3.18 9.38 4.15
N LEU A 129 2.91 8.41 3.27
CA LEU A 129 3.25 7.01 3.51
C LEU A 129 4.75 6.80 3.74
N GLY A 130 5.62 7.53 3.04
CA GLY A 130 7.06 7.47 3.23
C GLY A 130 7.57 8.05 4.56
N ALA A 131 6.74 8.77 5.32
CA ALA A 131 7.07 9.24 6.66
C ALA A 131 6.69 8.22 7.76
N LEU A 132 6.10 7.08 7.40
CA LEU A 132 5.70 6.07 8.36
C LEU A 132 6.93 5.37 8.93
N GLU A 133 6.88 5.06 10.22
CA GLU A 133 8.00 4.44 10.94
C GLU A 133 7.70 2.99 11.30
N LYS A 134 8.76 2.18 11.46
CA LYS A 134 8.65 0.83 12.03
C LYS A 134 7.95 0.86 13.38
N GLY A 135 7.11 -0.14 13.64
CA GLY A 135 6.32 -0.23 14.87
C GLY A 135 5.01 0.57 14.83
N ALA A 136 4.78 1.42 13.82
CA ALA A 136 3.51 2.11 13.68
C ALA A 136 2.37 1.13 13.40
N ALA A 137 1.18 1.46 13.88
CA ALA A 137 -0.01 0.63 13.67
C ALA A 137 -0.72 1.01 12.35
N ILE A 138 -1.19 -0.03 11.65
CA ILE A 138 -2.16 0.05 10.55
C ILE A 138 -3.38 -0.77 10.97
N GLU A 139 -4.54 -0.15 10.93
CA GLU A 139 -5.81 -0.77 11.29
C GLU A 139 -6.68 -0.91 10.04
N VAL A 140 -7.29 -2.08 9.88
CA VAL A 140 -8.20 -2.33 8.77
C VAL A 140 -9.55 -2.78 9.33
N ASP A 141 -10.58 -1.96 9.12
CA ASP A 141 -11.97 -2.34 9.44
C ASP A 141 -12.46 -3.34 8.41
N ARG A 142 -13.12 -4.36 8.87
CA ARG A 142 -13.57 -5.51 8.10
C ARG A 142 -15.09 -5.61 8.11
N ARG A 143 -15.68 -6.17 7.06
CA ARG A 143 -17.14 -6.33 6.94
C ARG A 143 -17.76 -7.22 8.00
N ASP A 144 -16.98 -8.12 8.62
CA ASP A 144 -17.43 -8.94 9.74
C ASP A 144 -17.56 -8.17 11.06
N GLY A 145 -17.25 -6.86 11.05
CA GLY A 145 -17.28 -5.98 12.21
C GLY A 145 -15.99 -5.97 13.02
N GLY A 146 -15.02 -6.82 12.69
CA GLY A 146 -13.71 -6.86 13.33
C GLY A 146 -12.75 -5.82 12.76
N VAL A 147 -11.68 -5.56 13.51
CA VAL A 147 -10.56 -4.73 13.08
C VAL A 147 -9.29 -5.57 13.08
N ALA A 148 -8.63 -5.71 11.95
CA ALA A 148 -7.30 -6.29 11.86
C ALA A 148 -6.24 -5.21 12.18
N VAL A 149 -5.35 -5.49 13.12
CA VAL A 149 -4.29 -4.56 13.55
C VAL A 149 -2.94 -5.10 13.11
N PHE A 150 -2.25 -4.33 12.28
CA PHE A 150 -0.92 -4.66 11.75
C PHE A 150 0.12 -3.73 12.35
N THR A 151 1.35 -4.24 12.50
CA THR A 151 2.53 -3.45 12.89
C THR A 151 3.46 -3.33 11.68
N VAL A 152 3.93 -2.12 11.41
CA VAL A 152 4.88 -1.83 10.32
C VAL A 152 6.24 -2.44 10.62
N ASP A 153 6.72 -3.27 9.71
CA ASP A 153 8.03 -3.92 9.74
C ASP A 153 9.10 -3.14 8.98
N ALA A 154 8.71 -2.57 7.85
CA ALA A 154 9.59 -1.81 6.98
C ALA A 154 8.81 -0.83 6.09
N VAL A 155 9.51 0.23 5.68
CA VAL A 155 9.05 1.14 4.61
C VAL A 155 10.20 1.28 3.63
N GLU A 156 9.96 0.89 2.38
CA GLU A 156 11.00 0.81 1.36
C GLU A 156 10.58 1.53 0.07
N VAL A 157 11.56 2.03 -0.68
CA VAL A 157 11.33 2.62 -2.00
C VAL A 157 11.96 1.73 -3.06
N TYR A 158 11.20 1.45 -4.10
CA TYR A 158 11.66 0.67 -5.25
C TYR A 158 11.50 1.45 -6.53
N ALA A 159 12.52 1.42 -7.39
CA ALA A 159 12.40 1.96 -8.74
C ALA A 159 11.37 1.14 -9.55
N ALA A 160 10.59 1.81 -10.39
CA ALA A 160 9.60 1.12 -11.23
C ALA A 160 10.25 0.13 -12.22
N THR A 161 11.50 0.40 -12.61
CA THR A 161 12.28 -0.45 -13.53
C THR A 161 12.91 -1.67 -12.86
N ASP A 162 12.93 -1.73 -11.52
CA ASP A 162 13.52 -2.81 -10.73
C ASP A 162 12.62 -3.10 -9.51
N PHE A 163 11.34 -3.29 -9.79
CA PHE A 163 10.35 -3.56 -8.75
C PHE A 163 10.40 -5.03 -8.35
N PRO A 164 10.58 -5.35 -7.05
CA PRO A 164 10.74 -6.74 -6.60
C PRO A 164 9.37 -7.42 -6.40
N ASP A 165 8.72 -7.82 -7.48
CA ASP A 165 7.37 -8.38 -7.49
C ASP A 165 7.21 -9.55 -6.51
N ASP A 166 8.16 -10.48 -6.48
CA ASP A 166 8.12 -11.64 -5.58
C ASP A 166 8.17 -11.25 -4.11
N LYS A 167 8.91 -10.20 -3.76
CA LYS A 167 9.00 -9.68 -2.38
C LYS A 167 7.73 -8.96 -1.96
N VAL A 168 7.13 -8.20 -2.88
CA VAL A 168 5.98 -7.36 -2.58
C VAL A 168 4.68 -8.14 -2.68
N TYR A 169 4.50 -8.92 -3.74
CA TYR A 169 3.26 -9.62 -4.04
C TYR A 169 3.27 -11.11 -3.71
N GLY A 170 4.45 -11.66 -3.39
CA GLY A 170 4.62 -13.08 -3.08
C GLY A 170 3.75 -13.53 -1.91
N ALA A 171 3.41 -14.82 -1.90
CA ALA A 171 2.62 -15.43 -0.83
C ALA A 171 3.40 -15.41 0.49
N ALA A 172 2.69 -15.15 1.59
CA ALA A 172 3.21 -15.26 2.95
C ALA A 172 2.57 -16.45 3.68
N ASP A 173 3.28 -17.03 4.62
CA ASP A 173 2.83 -18.13 5.47
C ASP A 173 2.11 -17.65 6.75
N ARG A 174 2.07 -16.34 6.96
CA ARG A 174 1.33 -15.64 8.03
C ARG A 174 0.56 -14.46 7.43
N PRO A 175 -0.38 -13.83 8.21
CA PRO A 175 -1.06 -12.63 7.75
C PRO A 175 -0.12 -11.45 7.61
N GLU A 176 0.06 -10.98 6.38
CA GLU A 176 0.87 -9.81 6.04
C GLU A 176 0.06 -8.80 5.23
N LEU A 177 0.46 -7.54 5.32
CA LEU A 177 -0.14 -6.41 4.60
C LEU A 177 0.95 -5.66 3.83
N ARG A 178 0.63 -5.29 2.59
CA ARG A 178 1.41 -4.31 1.81
C ARG A 178 0.55 -3.09 1.58
N VAL A 179 1.10 -1.90 1.89
CA VAL A 179 0.48 -0.63 1.50
C VAL A 179 1.40 0.05 0.51
N ILE A 180 0.87 0.41 -0.67
CA ILE A 180 1.66 0.83 -1.83
C ILE A 180 1.17 2.18 -2.35
N THR A 181 2.11 3.06 -2.66
CA THR A 181 1.85 4.32 -3.36
C THR A 181 3.02 4.68 -4.28
N CYS A 182 2.82 5.66 -5.16
CA CYS A 182 3.90 6.19 -5.98
C CYS A 182 4.96 6.90 -5.14
N GLY A 183 6.22 6.89 -5.58
CA GLY A 183 7.34 7.51 -4.87
C GLY A 183 8.65 7.43 -5.66
N GLY A 184 9.80 7.55 -4.97
CA GLY A 184 11.11 7.35 -5.58
C GLY A 184 11.60 8.51 -6.44
N GLY A 185 11.15 9.73 -6.21
CA GLY A 185 11.46 10.92 -7.00
C GLY A 185 10.44 11.19 -8.09
N TRP A 186 10.35 12.46 -8.49
CA TRP A 186 9.41 12.93 -9.50
C TRP A 186 10.13 13.73 -10.59
N SER A 187 9.73 13.55 -11.84
CA SER A 187 10.18 14.38 -12.95
C SER A 187 9.02 14.80 -13.86
N ARG A 188 9.16 15.97 -14.53
CA ARG A 188 8.10 16.51 -15.42
C ARG A 188 7.76 15.62 -16.60
N GLY A 189 8.71 14.78 -17.04
CA GLY A 189 8.52 13.97 -18.25
C GLY A 189 7.97 12.58 -17.97
N THR A 190 8.26 12.02 -16.79
CA THR A 190 7.98 10.62 -16.45
C THR A 190 7.13 10.43 -15.19
N GLY A 191 6.80 11.50 -14.46
CA GLY A 191 6.09 11.40 -13.18
C GLY A 191 6.98 10.81 -12.06
N TYR A 192 6.37 10.05 -11.15
CA TYR A 192 7.10 9.31 -10.12
C TYR A 192 7.86 8.13 -10.73
N GLN A 193 9.09 7.91 -10.25
CA GLN A 193 10.01 6.93 -10.82
C GLN A 193 9.99 5.58 -10.11
N GLY A 194 9.14 5.43 -9.09
CA GLY A 194 9.06 4.21 -8.31
C GLY A 194 7.87 4.20 -7.38
N ASN A 195 7.94 3.33 -6.37
CA ASN A 195 6.87 3.16 -5.39
C ASN A 195 7.45 3.12 -3.97
N VAL A 196 6.69 3.69 -3.03
CA VAL A 196 6.86 3.44 -1.59
C VAL A 196 6.01 2.24 -1.23
N VAL A 197 6.62 1.26 -0.58
CA VAL A 197 5.98 0.03 -0.11
C VAL A 197 6.17 -0.10 1.39
N VAL A 198 5.07 -0.20 2.12
CA VAL A 198 5.03 -0.55 3.53
C VAL A 198 4.82 -2.04 3.67
N PHE A 199 5.65 -2.68 4.46
CA PHE A 199 5.54 -4.08 4.88
C PHE A 199 5.05 -4.12 6.31
N ALA A 200 4.01 -4.88 6.59
CA ALA A 200 3.46 -5.02 7.93
C ALA A 200 2.94 -6.44 8.15
N HIS A 201 2.91 -6.89 9.40
CA HIS A 201 2.34 -8.18 9.80
C HIS A 201 1.22 -7.99 10.83
N LEU A 202 0.29 -8.94 10.89
CA LEU A 202 -0.83 -8.92 11.85
C LEU A 202 -0.29 -9.13 13.28
N THR A 203 -0.65 -8.21 14.18
CA THR A 203 -0.25 -8.27 15.59
C THR A 203 -1.43 -8.37 16.54
N GLY A 204 -2.65 -8.18 16.04
CA GLY A 204 -3.86 -8.31 16.85
C GLY A 204 -5.14 -8.09 16.07
N SER A 205 -6.25 -8.22 16.78
CA SER A 205 -7.58 -7.90 16.29
C SER A 205 -8.49 -7.39 17.43
N ARG A 206 -9.49 -6.63 17.11
CA ARG A 206 -10.49 -6.13 18.06
C ARG A 206 -11.84 -5.99 17.41
#